data_51a313a246e43478ec699ab0c21662e9
#
_entry.id   51a313a246e43478ec699ab0c21662e9
#
_cell.length_a   1.000
_cell.length_b   1.000
_cell.length_c   1.000
_cell.angle_alpha   90.00
_cell.angle_beta   90.00
_cell.angle_gamma   90.00
#
_symmetry.space_group_name_H-M   'P 1'
#
loop_
_entity.id
_entity.type
_entity.pdbx_description
1 polymer ?
#
loop_
_entity_poly.entity_id
_entity_poly.type
_entity_poly.pdbx_seq_one_letter_code
_entity_poly.pdbx_strand_id
1 'polypeptide(L)'
;MLLNVKACLVYTAPQECDALLQVEPTTDGGQRCDNPRLLLLSGSTLRLVEGEESIGMRRWITVSNRLDCIFEAQVDVRRVAANLDELQETPRYQLPSAVLQYLMTSRYCQSDLFLDFTASQFAGLSGGALVRSMSDWVKSNFTYDIFTSNPGTTATDSFSSLRGVCRDYAHVLIALVRAMGIPARFVSAYAPGVRPQDFHAVVEVFLDGDWHLVDPTGMATPSDIVRVCVGRDAADASFLTSYGALNLQEQSVQVERVST
;
A
#
# COMPACT_ATOMS: atom_id res chain seq x y z
N MET A 1 -5.96 -16.21 -9.79
CA MET A 1 -5.39 -15.55 -11.00
C MET A 1 -3.88 -15.64 -10.90
N LEU A 2 -3.21 -16.13 -11.94
CA LEU A 2 -1.76 -16.29 -11.94
C LEU A 2 -1.09 -15.07 -12.58
N LEU A 3 -0.14 -14.46 -11.86
CA LEU A 3 0.56 -13.24 -12.27
C LEU A 3 2.07 -13.46 -12.21
N ASN A 4 2.79 -13.02 -13.23
CA ASN A 4 4.23 -12.84 -13.18
C ASN A 4 4.54 -11.42 -12.71
N VAL A 5 5.39 -11.29 -11.70
CA VAL A 5 5.84 -10.03 -11.14
C VAL A 5 7.34 -9.91 -11.33
N LYS A 6 7.79 -8.78 -11.87
CA LYS A 6 9.20 -8.38 -11.92
C LYS A 6 9.34 -6.94 -11.46
N ALA A 7 10.29 -6.69 -10.57
CA ALA A 7 10.65 -5.35 -10.11
C ALA A 7 12.16 -5.16 -10.17
N CYS A 8 12.61 -4.02 -10.66
CA CYS A 8 14.00 -3.60 -10.68
C CYS A 8 14.15 -2.26 -9.97
N LEU A 9 15.14 -2.16 -9.09
CA LEU A 9 15.49 -0.95 -8.37
C LEU A 9 17.00 -0.75 -8.46
N VAL A 10 17.40 0.42 -8.93
CA VAL A 10 18.81 0.82 -9.01
C VAL A 10 18.98 2.15 -8.29
N TYR A 11 19.84 2.16 -7.27
CA TYR A 11 20.20 3.36 -6.51
C TYR A 11 21.71 3.52 -6.43
N THR A 12 22.16 4.76 -6.30
CA THR A 12 23.52 5.08 -5.90
C THR A 12 23.55 5.64 -4.48
N ALA A 13 24.54 5.24 -3.70
CA ALA A 13 24.78 5.70 -2.34
C ALA A 13 26.08 6.52 -2.30
N PRO A 14 26.04 7.82 -1.99
CA PRO A 14 27.27 8.63 -1.83
C PRO A 14 28.13 8.15 -0.66
N GLN A 15 27.52 7.55 0.34
CA GLN A 15 28.14 6.93 1.50
C GLN A 15 27.41 5.62 1.82
N GLU A 16 28.13 4.68 2.42
CA GLU A 16 27.51 3.44 2.89
C GLU A 16 26.38 3.73 3.86
N CYS A 17 25.25 3.05 3.68
CA CYS A 17 24.11 3.19 4.53
C CYS A 17 23.29 1.89 4.59
N ASP A 18 22.54 1.75 5.68
CA ASP A 18 21.56 0.69 5.80
C ASP A 18 20.23 1.08 5.15
N ALA A 19 19.56 0.09 4.60
CA ALA A 19 18.21 0.25 4.06
C ALA A 19 17.33 -0.95 4.39
N LEU A 20 16.03 -0.72 4.40
CA LEU A 20 15.00 -1.72 4.62
C LEU A 20 14.22 -1.91 3.32
N LEU A 21 14.33 -3.09 2.73
CA LEU A 21 13.70 -3.46 1.46
C LEU A 21 12.47 -4.34 1.72
N GLN A 22 11.34 -4.03 1.06
CA GLN A 22 10.08 -4.76 1.15
C GLN A 22 9.48 -4.89 -0.26
N VAL A 23 9.95 -5.86 -1.04
CA VAL A 23 9.51 -6.08 -2.43
C VAL A 23 8.95 -7.48 -2.67
N GLU A 24 9.08 -8.36 -1.68
CA GLU A 24 8.66 -9.76 -1.77
C GLU A 24 7.16 -9.89 -1.42
N PRO A 25 6.31 -10.39 -2.33
CA PRO A 25 4.90 -10.65 -2.02
C PRO A 25 4.73 -11.59 -0.83
N THR A 26 3.75 -11.32 0.01
CA THR A 26 3.40 -12.25 1.09
C THR A 26 2.75 -13.51 0.54
N THR A 27 2.81 -14.59 1.32
CA THR A 27 1.99 -15.78 1.12
C THR A 27 1.00 -15.87 2.27
N ASP A 28 -0.28 -15.89 1.96
CA ASP A 28 -1.39 -15.93 2.94
C ASP A 28 -2.61 -16.66 2.35
N GLY A 29 -3.76 -16.63 3.05
CA GLY A 29 -4.99 -17.27 2.58
C GLY A 29 -5.53 -16.72 1.25
N GLY A 30 -5.15 -15.51 0.87
CA GLY A 30 -5.62 -14.81 -0.34
C GLY A 30 -4.66 -14.89 -1.53
N GLN A 31 -3.41 -15.28 -1.31
CA GLN A 31 -2.40 -15.40 -2.38
C GLN A 31 -1.26 -16.34 -2.00
N ARG A 32 -0.62 -16.93 -3.03
CA ARG A 32 0.58 -17.74 -2.88
C ARG A 32 1.68 -17.23 -3.81
N CYS A 33 2.84 -16.96 -3.26
CA CYS A 33 4.03 -16.58 -4.02
C CYS A 33 4.86 -17.83 -4.32
N ASP A 34 5.03 -18.14 -5.61
CA ASP A 34 5.80 -19.28 -6.09
C ASP A 34 7.12 -18.81 -6.71
N ASN A 35 8.20 -19.58 -6.47
CA ASN A 35 9.53 -19.35 -7.03
C ASN A 35 10.07 -17.91 -6.86
N PRO A 36 9.97 -17.29 -5.68
CA PRO A 36 10.51 -15.95 -5.48
C PRO A 36 12.03 -15.96 -5.69
N ARG A 37 12.52 -15.02 -6.48
CA ARG A 37 13.95 -14.80 -6.70
C ARG A 37 14.26 -13.34 -6.45
N LEU A 38 15.05 -13.08 -5.43
CA LEU A 38 15.60 -11.76 -5.15
C LEU A 38 17.10 -11.80 -5.39
N LEU A 39 17.56 -11.01 -6.35
CA LEU A 39 18.98 -10.82 -6.67
C LEU A 39 19.40 -9.42 -6.20
N LEU A 40 20.38 -9.38 -5.31
CA LEU A 40 21.11 -8.18 -4.95
C LEU A 40 22.49 -8.31 -5.58
N LEU A 41 22.69 -7.64 -6.71
CA LEU A 41 23.98 -7.70 -7.46
C LEU A 41 25.05 -6.85 -6.77
N SER A 42 24.64 -5.86 -5.99
CA SER A 42 25.48 -5.03 -5.13
C SER A 42 24.73 -4.73 -3.84
N GLY A 43 25.44 -4.63 -2.74
CA GLY A 43 24.88 -4.63 -1.40
C GLY A 43 24.80 -6.05 -0.80
N SER A 44 24.55 -6.14 0.50
CA SER A 44 24.48 -7.40 1.21
C SER A 44 23.23 -7.46 2.09
N THR A 45 22.61 -8.64 2.17
CA THR A 45 21.55 -8.89 3.14
C THR A 45 22.16 -9.07 4.52
N LEU A 46 21.72 -8.25 5.48
CA LEU A 46 22.10 -8.35 6.89
C LEU A 46 21.15 -9.26 7.66
N ARG A 47 19.84 -9.04 7.51
CA ARG A 47 18.82 -9.74 8.29
C ARG A 47 17.45 -9.71 7.61
N LEU A 48 16.67 -10.79 7.82
CA LEU A 48 15.24 -10.84 7.53
C LEU A 48 14.44 -10.59 8.81
N VAL A 49 13.38 -9.80 8.71
CA VAL A 49 12.45 -9.48 9.78
C VAL A 49 11.03 -9.57 9.22
N GLU A 50 10.11 -10.12 9.97
CA GLU A 50 8.69 -10.14 9.59
C GLU A 50 8.12 -8.74 9.47
N GLY A 51 7.18 -8.57 8.54
CA GLY A 51 6.37 -7.36 8.40
C GLY A 51 5.36 -7.18 9.53
N GLU A 52 4.58 -6.11 9.48
CA GLU A 52 3.48 -5.90 10.43
C GLU A 52 2.47 -7.05 10.36
N GLU A 53 2.03 -7.52 11.51
CA GLU A 53 1.10 -8.67 11.65
C GLU A 53 1.59 -9.94 10.94
N SER A 54 2.90 -10.12 10.82
CA SER A 54 3.55 -11.21 10.06
C SER A 54 3.18 -11.20 8.56
N ILE A 55 2.75 -10.05 8.02
CA ILE A 55 2.44 -9.87 6.61
C ILE A 55 3.64 -9.31 5.86
N GLY A 56 4.20 -10.13 4.97
CA GLY A 56 5.39 -9.80 4.19
C GLY A 56 6.69 -9.93 4.98
N MET A 57 7.79 -9.69 4.28
CA MET A 57 9.15 -9.76 4.83
C MET A 57 9.88 -8.45 4.61
N ARG A 58 10.55 -7.98 5.64
CA ARG A 58 11.48 -6.85 5.63
C ARG A 58 12.89 -7.37 5.56
N ARG A 59 13.66 -6.86 4.61
CA ARG A 59 15.06 -7.25 4.43
C ARG A 59 15.97 -6.08 4.73
N TRP A 60 16.71 -6.16 5.84
CA TRP A 60 17.80 -5.23 6.09
C TRP A 60 18.93 -5.52 5.12
N ILE A 61 19.41 -4.48 4.46
CA ILE A 61 20.53 -4.51 3.52
C ILE A 61 21.50 -3.38 3.83
N THR A 62 22.79 -3.59 3.56
CA THR A 62 23.79 -2.51 3.50
C THR A 62 24.06 -2.17 2.05
N VAL A 63 24.06 -0.89 1.74
CA VAL A 63 24.32 -0.35 0.40
C VAL A 63 25.62 0.44 0.42
N SER A 64 26.66 -0.09 -0.27
CA SER A 64 27.95 0.58 -0.43
C SER A 64 28.07 1.01 -1.89
N ASN A 65 28.03 2.31 -2.17
CA ASN A 65 28.08 2.95 -3.49
C ASN A 65 26.84 2.72 -4.37
N ARG A 66 26.34 1.48 -4.52
CA ARG A 66 25.25 1.15 -5.43
C ARG A 66 24.39 0.00 -4.89
N LEU A 67 23.12 0.04 -5.18
CA LEU A 67 22.16 -1.06 -5.02
C LEU A 67 21.61 -1.40 -6.40
N ASP A 68 21.78 -2.65 -6.83
CA ASP A 68 21.06 -3.24 -7.96
C ASP A 68 20.22 -4.39 -7.41
N CYS A 69 18.91 -4.20 -7.38
CA CYS A 69 17.94 -5.16 -6.86
C CYS A 69 17.01 -5.59 -7.99
N ILE A 70 16.92 -6.89 -8.23
CA ILE A 70 15.98 -7.50 -9.16
C ILE A 70 15.16 -8.52 -8.38
N PHE A 71 13.84 -8.36 -8.41
CA PHE A 71 12.89 -9.30 -7.84
C PHE A 71 12.03 -9.91 -8.95
N GLU A 72 11.84 -11.21 -8.92
CA GLU A 72 10.96 -11.95 -9.84
C GLU A 72 10.20 -13.04 -9.07
N ALA A 73 8.90 -13.16 -9.34
CA ALA A 73 8.08 -14.22 -8.78
C ALA A 73 6.85 -14.51 -9.64
N GLN A 74 6.28 -15.69 -9.45
CA GLN A 74 4.93 -16.00 -9.90
C GLN A 74 3.99 -16.00 -8.70
N VAL A 75 2.85 -15.31 -8.80
CA VAL A 75 1.89 -15.18 -7.70
C VAL A 75 0.51 -15.64 -8.15
N ASP A 76 -0.01 -16.63 -7.43
CA ASP A 76 -1.38 -17.11 -7.59
C ASP A 76 -2.30 -16.36 -6.62
N VAL A 77 -3.03 -15.36 -7.13
CA VAL A 77 -4.03 -14.59 -6.37
C VAL A 77 -5.35 -15.34 -6.38
N ARG A 78 -5.82 -15.73 -5.20
CA ARG A 78 -7.04 -16.53 -4.96
C ARG A 78 -8.15 -15.75 -4.29
N ARG A 79 -7.86 -14.50 -3.93
CA ARG A 79 -8.81 -13.63 -3.22
C ARG A 79 -10.02 -13.35 -4.09
N VAL A 80 -11.20 -13.48 -3.48
CA VAL A 80 -12.47 -13.08 -4.07
C VAL A 80 -12.82 -11.69 -3.55
N ALA A 81 -13.19 -10.78 -4.45
CA ALA A 81 -13.63 -9.44 -4.06
C ALA A 81 -14.98 -9.54 -3.33
N ALA A 82 -15.06 -8.96 -2.14
CA ALA A 82 -16.33 -8.78 -1.44
C ALA A 82 -17.12 -7.64 -2.08
N ASN A 83 -18.44 -7.72 -2.00
CA ASN A 83 -19.30 -6.57 -2.32
C ASN A 83 -19.28 -5.60 -1.14
N LEU A 84 -18.55 -4.49 -1.27
CA LEU A 84 -18.43 -3.51 -0.18
C LEU A 84 -19.76 -3.04 0.36
N ASP A 85 -20.78 -2.83 -0.46
CA ASP A 85 -22.08 -2.29 -0.03
C ASP A 85 -22.81 -3.19 0.97
N GLU A 86 -22.47 -4.47 1.00
CA GLU A 86 -23.08 -5.45 1.90
C GLU A 86 -22.35 -5.54 3.26
N LEU A 87 -21.12 -5.02 3.35
CA LEU A 87 -20.30 -5.14 4.55
C LEU A 87 -20.71 -4.13 5.62
N GLN A 88 -20.79 -4.61 6.85
CA GLN A 88 -21.17 -3.80 8.00
C GLN A 88 -19.94 -3.29 8.76
N GLU A 89 -20.11 -2.17 9.43
CA GLU A 89 -19.10 -1.67 10.37
C GLU A 89 -18.97 -2.64 11.56
N THR A 90 -17.75 -3.07 11.85
CA THR A 90 -17.47 -3.83 13.06
C THR A 90 -17.58 -2.91 14.27
N PRO A 91 -18.44 -3.21 15.26
CA PRO A 91 -18.56 -2.37 16.46
C PRO A 91 -17.21 -2.15 17.13
N ARG A 92 -16.89 -0.91 17.48
CA ARG A 92 -15.53 -0.53 17.99
C ARG A 92 -15.10 -1.34 19.21
N TYR A 93 -16.04 -1.70 20.10
CA TYR A 93 -15.75 -2.52 21.28
C TYR A 93 -15.49 -4.01 20.97
N GLN A 94 -15.70 -4.43 19.72
CA GLN A 94 -15.41 -5.80 19.24
C GLN A 94 -14.11 -5.86 18.42
N LEU A 95 -13.46 -4.72 18.17
CA LEU A 95 -12.22 -4.69 17.39
C LEU A 95 -11.09 -5.44 18.11
N PRO A 96 -10.37 -6.34 17.43
CA PRO A 96 -9.18 -6.98 17.97
C PRO A 96 -8.08 -5.96 18.31
N SER A 97 -7.27 -6.25 19.31
CA SER A 97 -6.18 -5.35 19.74
C SER A 97 -5.21 -4.96 18.62
N ALA A 98 -4.88 -5.89 17.72
CA ALA A 98 -4.03 -5.65 16.57
C ALA A 98 -4.61 -4.61 15.58
N VAL A 99 -5.95 -4.49 15.53
CA VAL A 99 -6.66 -3.58 14.61
C VAL A 99 -6.73 -2.15 15.17
N LEU A 100 -6.68 -1.97 16.49
CA LEU A 100 -6.88 -0.65 17.13
C LEU A 100 -5.90 0.42 16.67
N GLN A 101 -4.65 0.06 16.36
CA GLN A 101 -3.65 1.01 15.85
C GLN A 101 -4.06 1.67 14.52
N TYR A 102 -4.92 1.01 13.74
CA TYR A 102 -5.40 1.49 12.44
C TYR A 102 -6.63 2.40 12.51
N LEU A 103 -7.09 2.72 13.72
CA LEU A 103 -8.02 3.82 14.00
C LEU A 103 -7.28 5.15 14.22
N MET A 104 -6.00 5.08 14.60
CA MET A 104 -5.24 6.25 15.05
C MET A 104 -4.65 7.02 13.87
N THR A 105 -4.42 8.31 14.10
CA THR A 105 -3.62 9.15 13.18
C THR A 105 -2.22 8.55 13.02
N SER A 106 -1.62 8.78 11.87
CA SER A 106 -0.25 8.35 11.60
C SER A 106 0.50 9.44 10.82
N ARG A 107 1.78 9.22 10.52
CA ARG A 107 2.66 10.26 9.94
C ARG A 107 2.06 10.92 8.70
N TYR A 108 1.49 10.14 7.78
CA TYR A 108 0.94 10.64 6.53
C TYR A 108 -0.58 10.73 6.52
N CYS A 109 -1.27 10.15 7.52
CA CYS A 109 -2.72 10.09 7.59
C CYS A 109 -3.22 10.81 8.84
N GLN A 110 -3.40 12.12 8.76
CA GLN A 110 -3.90 12.99 9.83
C GLN A 110 -5.44 12.93 9.87
N SER A 111 -6.00 11.80 10.28
CA SER A 111 -7.46 11.53 10.22
C SER A 111 -8.29 12.49 11.09
N ASP A 112 -7.72 13.01 12.18
CA ASP A 112 -8.33 13.99 13.06
C ASP A 112 -8.68 15.32 12.37
N LEU A 113 -7.99 15.66 11.28
CA LEU A 113 -8.24 16.87 10.51
C LEU A 113 -9.39 16.74 9.49
N PHE A 114 -9.95 15.54 9.34
CA PHE A 114 -11.01 15.27 8.35
C PHE A 114 -12.40 15.07 8.94
N LEU A 115 -12.56 15.20 10.26
CA LEU A 115 -13.82 14.91 10.98
C LEU A 115 -15.00 15.73 10.44
N ASP A 116 -14.85 17.05 10.32
CA ASP A 116 -15.94 17.93 9.86
C ASP A 116 -16.28 17.70 8.39
N PHE A 117 -15.26 17.49 7.55
CA PHE A 117 -15.46 17.19 6.15
C PHE A 117 -16.22 15.87 5.97
N THR A 118 -15.79 14.79 6.63
CA THR A 118 -16.40 13.47 6.49
C THR A 118 -17.82 13.45 7.04
N ALA A 119 -18.05 14.08 8.19
CA ALA A 119 -19.38 14.16 8.80
C ALA A 119 -20.39 14.91 7.92
N SER A 120 -19.94 15.94 7.20
CA SER A 120 -20.78 16.71 6.27
C SER A 120 -20.97 16.02 4.93
N GLN A 121 -19.86 15.58 4.31
CA GLN A 121 -19.86 15.05 2.93
C GLN A 121 -20.53 13.69 2.80
N PHE A 122 -20.40 12.84 3.84
CA PHE A 122 -20.85 11.45 3.82
C PHE A 122 -21.93 11.15 4.87
N ALA A 123 -22.71 12.17 5.24
CA ALA A 123 -23.76 12.06 6.25
C ALA A 123 -24.77 10.93 5.89
N GLY A 124 -25.11 10.11 6.90
CA GLY A 124 -26.10 9.03 6.76
C GLY A 124 -25.57 7.73 6.15
N LEU A 125 -24.31 7.69 5.73
CA LEU A 125 -23.66 6.46 5.26
C LEU A 125 -22.87 5.76 6.39
N SER A 126 -22.73 4.44 6.31
CA SER A 126 -21.97 3.62 7.26
C SER A 126 -21.39 2.38 6.56
N GLY A 127 -20.47 1.68 7.24
CA GLY A 127 -19.92 0.42 6.76
C GLY A 127 -19.27 0.53 5.37
N GLY A 128 -19.46 -0.49 4.57
CA GLY A 128 -18.86 -0.59 3.24
C GLY A 128 -19.42 0.42 2.23
N ALA A 129 -20.69 0.81 2.34
CA ALA A 129 -21.28 1.85 1.49
C ALA A 129 -20.62 3.22 1.74
N LEU A 130 -20.26 3.54 2.99
CA LEU A 130 -19.48 4.72 3.34
C LEU A 130 -18.08 4.66 2.70
N VAL A 131 -17.38 3.54 2.86
CA VAL A 131 -16.03 3.35 2.30
C VAL A 131 -16.04 3.47 0.77
N ARG A 132 -17.02 2.86 0.10
CA ARG A 132 -17.20 2.99 -1.34
C ARG A 132 -17.37 4.44 -1.75
N SER A 133 -18.30 5.15 -1.10
CA SER A 133 -18.57 6.56 -1.40
C SER A 133 -17.32 7.44 -1.23
N MET A 134 -16.51 7.20 -0.18
CA MET A 134 -15.24 7.88 0.03
C MET A 134 -14.22 7.55 -1.06
N SER A 135 -14.08 6.27 -1.43
CA SER A 135 -13.19 5.84 -2.50
C SER A 135 -13.57 6.46 -3.85
N ASP A 136 -14.86 6.45 -4.18
CA ASP A 136 -15.39 7.07 -5.41
C ASP A 136 -15.19 8.58 -5.40
N TRP A 137 -15.34 9.23 -4.24
CA TRP A 137 -15.05 10.65 -4.09
C TRP A 137 -13.58 10.97 -4.37
N VAL A 138 -12.64 10.21 -3.77
CA VAL A 138 -11.20 10.37 -4.03
C VAL A 138 -10.93 10.17 -5.51
N LYS A 139 -11.38 9.07 -6.10
CA LYS A 139 -11.18 8.76 -7.52
C LYS A 139 -11.70 9.86 -8.46
N SER A 140 -12.85 10.43 -8.13
CA SER A 140 -13.54 11.40 -9.02
C SER A 140 -13.00 12.82 -8.89
N ASN A 141 -12.45 13.19 -7.73
CA ASN A 141 -12.00 14.55 -7.47
C ASN A 141 -10.47 14.72 -7.65
N PHE A 142 -9.71 13.64 -7.56
CA PHE A 142 -8.26 13.70 -7.67
C PHE A 142 -7.77 13.55 -9.11
N THR A 143 -6.69 14.26 -9.43
CA THR A 143 -5.92 14.07 -10.66
C THR A 143 -4.66 13.29 -10.36
N TYR A 144 -4.45 12.17 -11.07
CA TYR A 144 -3.22 11.40 -10.94
C TYR A 144 -2.05 12.16 -11.58
N ASP A 145 -1.07 12.57 -10.76
CA ASP A 145 0.03 13.44 -11.17
C ASP A 145 1.33 13.05 -10.47
N ILE A 146 2.26 12.49 -11.23
CA ILE A 146 3.54 11.99 -10.73
C ILE A 146 4.52 13.11 -10.32
N PHE A 147 4.25 14.36 -10.69
CA PHE A 147 5.15 15.48 -10.41
C PHE A 147 4.79 16.27 -9.14
N THR A 148 3.64 15.99 -8.52
CA THR A 148 3.17 16.72 -7.34
C THR A 148 3.50 16.04 -6.02
N SER A 149 3.89 14.78 -6.04
CA SER A 149 4.15 13.98 -4.85
C SER A 149 5.65 13.88 -4.53
N ASN A 150 5.99 13.95 -3.26
CA ASN A 150 7.35 13.77 -2.75
C ASN A 150 7.32 12.96 -1.43
N PRO A 151 8.46 12.52 -0.88
CA PRO A 151 8.50 11.71 0.35
C PRO A 151 7.89 12.37 1.60
N GLY A 152 7.66 13.68 1.59
CA GLY A 152 7.02 14.42 2.70
C GLY A 152 5.52 14.65 2.54
N THR A 153 4.95 14.38 1.34
CA THR A 153 3.54 14.64 1.04
C THR A 153 2.60 13.83 1.93
N THR A 154 1.69 14.52 2.61
CA THR A 154 0.72 13.95 3.54
C THR A 154 -0.69 13.89 2.93
N ALA A 155 -1.63 13.24 3.62
CA ALA A 155 -3.04 13.21 3.21
C ALA A 155 -3.64 14.63 3.13
N THR A 156 -3.28 15.52 4.04
CA THR A 156 -3.76 16.92 4.03
C THR A 156 -3.22 17.72 2.86
N ASP A 157 -1.96 17.52 2.48
CA ASP A 157 -1.35 18.19 1.32
C ASP A 157 -2.05 17.76 0.03
N SER A 158 -2.22 16.44 -0.14
CA SER A 158 -2.86 15.85 -1.31
C SER A 158 -4.34 16.20 -1.40
N PHE A 159 -5.06 16.23 -0.26
CA PHE A 159 -6.45 16.65 -0.19
C PHE A 159 -6.62 18.12 -0.59
N SER A 160 -5.71 19.00 -0.15
CA SER A 160 -5.76 20.43 -0.48
C SER A 160 -5.48 20.71 -1.95
N SER A 161 -4.59 19.92 -2.58
CA SER A 161 -4.23 20.07 -3.99
C SER A 161 -5.12 19.26 -4.95
N LEU A 162 -5.83 18.24 -4.45
CA LEU A 162 -6.57 17.23 -5.21
C LEU A 162 -5.71 16.54 -6.29
N ARG A 163 -4.43 16.32 -5.97
CA ARG A 163 -3.44 15.71 -6.86
C ARG A 163 -2.52 14.78 -6.11
N GLY A 164 -1.98 13.80 -6.80
CA GLY A 164 -0.97 12.90 -6.28
C GLY A 164 -0.87 11.60 -7.03
N VAL A 165 -0.10 10.65 -6.48
CA VAL A 165 0.07 9.29 -6.98
C VAL A 165 -0.74 8.30 -6.13
N CYS A 166 -0.68 7.00 -6.46
CA CYS A 166 -1.42 5.95 -5.73
C CYS A 166 -1.23 6.01 -4.21
N ARG A 167 -0.02 6.30 -3.73
CA ARG A 167 0.29 6.49 -2.31
C ARG A 167 -0.55 7.61 -1.68
N ASP A 168 -0.69 8.72 -2.37
CA ASP A 168 -1.41 9.90 -1.87
C ASP A 168 -2.92 9.63 -1.85
N TYR A 169 -3.45 8.99 -2.88
CA TYR A 169 -4.84 8.50 -2.93
C TYR A 169 -5.13 7.56 -1.74
N ALA A 170 -4.22 6.62 -1.48
CA ALA A 170 -4.36 5.69 -0.36
C ALA A 170 -4.33 6.43 0.99
N HIS A 171 -3.40 7.38 1.21
CA HIS A 171 -3.32 8.15 2.44
C HIS A 171 -4.58 8.97 2.70
N VAL A 172 -5.14 9.60 1.65
CA VAL A 172 -6.38 10.38 1.79
C VAL A 172 -7.54 9.44 2.14
N LEU A 173 -7.72 8.32 1.42
CA LEU A 173 -8.80 7.38 1.75
C LEU A 173 -8.66 6.84 3.18
N ILE A 174 -7.46 6.45 3.62
CA ILE A 174 -7.20 6.01 4.99
C ILE A 174 -7.58 7.09 6.00
N ALA A 175 -7.20 8.34 5.76
CA ALA A 175 -7.52 9.44 6.67
C ALA A 175 -9.04 9.69 6.78
N LEU A 176 -9.76 9.67 5.64
CA LEU A 176 -11.22 9.81 5.61
C LEU A 176 -11.93 8.66 6.34
N VAL A 177 -11.53 7.42 6.07
CA VAL A 177 -12.15 6.21 6.66
C VAL A 177 -11.91 6.18 8.18
N ARG A 178 -10.68 6.46 8.63
CA ARG A 178 -10.36 6.54 10.07
C ARG A 178 -11.10 7.69 10.77
N ALA A 179 -11.31 8.82 10.11
CA ALA A 179 -12.10 9.94 10.66
C ALA A 179 -13.52 9.51 11.03
N MET A 180 -14.10 8.55 10.33
CA MET A 180 -15.42 7.98 10.65
C MET A 180 -15.32 6.79 11.63
N GLY A 181 -14.14 6.44 12.09
CA GLY A 181 -13.91 5.40 13.09
C GLY A 181 -13.91 3.97 12.55
N ILE A 182 -13.70 3.81 11.26
CA ILE A 182 -13.46 2.50 10.63
C ILE A 182 -11.94 2.30 10.53
N PRO A 183 -11.39 1.16 11.01
CA PRO A 183 -9.97 0.90 10.87
C PRO A 183 -9.58 0.75 9.40
N ALA A 184 -8.49 1.42 9.01
CA ALA A 184 -7.95 1.35 7.66
C ALA A 184 -6.42 1.32 7.70
N ARG A 185 -5.80 0.53 6.79
CA ARG A 185 -4.35 0.41 6.71
C ARG A 185 -3.84 0.51 5.28
N PHE A 186 -2.61 0.94 5.16
CA PHE A 186 -1.89 1.05 3.90
C PHE A 186 -1.39 -0.32 3.46
N VAL A 187 -1.46 -0.58 2.17
CA VAL A 187 -0.96 -1.82 1.55
C VAL A 187 -0.05 -1.47 0.40
N SER A 188 1.20 -1.90 0.47
CA SER A 188 2.09 -1.93 -0.69
C SER A 188 1.79 -3.15 -1.54
N ALA A 189 1.68 -2.96 -2.84
CA ALA A 189 1.19 -3.98 -3.76
C ALA A 189 1.80 -3.90 -5.15
N TYR A 190 1.53 -4.95 -5.94
CA TYR A 190 1.67 -4.96 -7.40
C TYR A 190 0.32 -5.24 -8.02
N ALA A 191 0.07 -4.69 -9.22
CA ALA A 191 -1.13 -5.03 -9.97
C ALA A 191 -0.95 -4.84 -11.49
N PRO A 192 -1.57 -5.69 -12.33
CA PRO A 192 -1.37 -5.65 -13.78
C PRO A 192 -2.06 -4.46 -14.46
N GLY A 193 -3.01 -3.82 -13.75
CA GLY A 193 -3.79 -2.68 -14.27
C GLY A 193 -3.15 -1.32 -14.08
N VAL A 194 -2.08 -1.21 -13.28
CA VAL A 194 -1.41 0.06 -12.97
C VAL A 194 -0.82 0.70 -14.24
N ARG A 195 -1.06 2.00 -14.42
CA ARG A 195 -0.59 2.77 -15.58
C ARG A 195 -0.06 4.15 -15.17
N PRO A 196 1.21 4.50 -15.50
CA PRO A 196 2.25 3.59 -15.99
C PRO A 196 2.52 2.47 -15.01
N GLN A 197 3.05 1.31 -15.46
CA GLN A 197 3.38 0.22 -14.54
C GLN A 197 4.47 0.65 -13.56
N ASP A 198 4.15 0.50 -12.29
CA ASP A 198 5.02 0.82 -11.16
C ASP A 198 4.57 0.05 -9.91
N PHE A 199 5.28 0.21 -8.81
CA PHE A 199 4.80 -0.13 -7.49
C PHE A 199 3.44 0.53 -7.24
N HIS A 200 2.55 -0.18 -6.55
CA HIS A 200 1.21 0.32 -6.29
C HIS A 200 0.92 0.39 -4.79
N ALA A 201 0.03 1.30 -4.45
CA ALA A 201 -0.45 1.48 -3.08
C ALA A 201 -1.98 1.44 -3.08
N VAL A 202 -2.53 0.64 -2.19
CA VAL A 202 -3.97 0.50 -1.98
C VAL A 202 -4.30 0.52 -0.48
N VAL A 203 -5.56 0.40 -0.14
CA VAL A 203 -6.04 0.44 1.23
C VAL A 203 -6.68 -0.90 1.60
N GLU A 204 -6.50 -1.36 2.82
CA GLU A 204 -7.38 -2.33 3.45
C GLU A 204 -8.21 -1.65 4.52
N VAL A 205 -9.52 -1.95 4.55
CA VAL A 205 -10.49 -1.48 5.55
C VAL A 205 -11.03 -2.66 6.33
N PHE A 206 -11.26 -2.48 7.65
CA PHE A 206 -11.74 -3.55 8.53
C PHE A 206 -13.25 -3.46 8.69
N LEU A 207 -13.97 -4.39 8.05
CA LEU A 207 -15.44 -4.49 8.06
C LEU A 207 -15.83 -5.94 8.26
N ASP A 208 -16.98 -6.18 8.93
CA ASP A 208 -17.49 -7.53 9.24
C ASP A 208 -16.44 -8.47 9.87
N GLY A 209 -15.50 -7.90 10.65
CA GLY A 209 -14.46 -8.66 11.33
C GLY A 209 -13.28 -9.08 10.48
N ASP A 210 -13.13 -8.60 9.24
CA ASP A 210 -12.04 -8.94 8.33
C ASP A 210 -11.53 -7.73 7.53
N TRP A 211 -10.37 -7.88 6.89
CA TRP A 211 -9.74 -6.88 6.05
C TRP A 211 -10.15 -6.99 4.58
N HIS A 212 -10.60 -5.89 3.99
CA HIS A 212 -11.06 -5.82 2.60
C HIS A 212 -10.26 -4.79 1.81
N LEU A 213 -9.68 -5.21 0.67
CA LEU A 213 -8.91 -4.35 -0.22
C LEU A 213 -9.80 -3.36 -0.99
N VAL A 214 -9.34 -2.12 -1.05
CA VAL A 214 -9.94 -1.02 -1.82
C VAL A 214 -8.85 -0.25 -2.54
N ASP A 215 -9.00 -0.08 -3.85
CA ASP A 215 -8.09 0.77 -4.64
C ASP A 215 -8.76 2.11 -4.97
N PRO A 216 -8.40 3.20 -4.29
CA PRO A 216 -8.99 4.51 -4.55
C PRO A 216 -8.58 5.12 -5.91
N THR A 217 -7.59 4.56 -6.58
CA THR A 217 -7.24 4.97 -7.95
C THR A 217 -8.15 4.31 -8.98
N GLY A 218 -8.70 3.14 -8.64
CA GLY A 218 -9.49 2.30 -9.53
C GLY A 218 -8.67 1.64 -10.64
N MET A 219 -7.34 1.54 -10.49
CA MET A 219 -6.45 0.87 -11.46
C MET A 219 -6.42 -0.65 -11.27
N ALA A 220 -6.76 -1.14 -10.08
CA ALA A 220 -6.75 -2.56 -9.75
C ALA A 220 -8.03 -2.99 -9.03
N THR A 221 -8.28 -4.30 -9.05
CA THR A 221 -9.37 -4.93 -8.30
C THR A 221 -8.80 -5.87 -7.24
N PRO A 222 -9.52 -6.15 -6.13
CA PRO A 222 -9.03 -7.05 -5.08
C PRO A 222 -8.58 -8.42 -5.58
N SER A 223 -9.13 -8.89 -6.71
CA SER A 223 -8.81 -10.21 -7.29
C SER A 223 -7.51 -10.23 -8.10
N ASP A 224 -6.90 -9.08 -8.40
CA ASP A 224 -5.63 -8.98 -9.15
C ASP A 224 -4.55 -8.17 -8.42
N ILE A 225 -4.80 -7.76 -7.19
CA ILE A 225 -3.81 -7.13 -6.32
C ILE A 225 -2.92 -8.18 -5.67
N VAL A 226 -1.61 -8.07 -5.90
CA VAL A 226 -0.57 -8.83 -5.21
C VAL A 226 -0.08 -8.03 -4.02
N ARG A 227 -0.41 -8.46 -2.81
CA ARG A 227 -0.04 -7.80 -1.56
C ARG A 227 1.42 -8.10 -1.20
N VAL A 228 2.16 -7.08 -0.81
CA VAL A 228 3.56 -7.17 -0.36
C VAL A 228 3.64 -7.02 1.15
N CYS A 229 3.20 -5.90 1.68
CA CYS A 229 3.22 -5.60 3.11
C CYS A 229 2.10 -4.62 3.48
N VAL A 230 1.86 -4.49 4.78
CA VAL A 230 0.86 -3.58 5.35
C VAL A 230 1.49 -2.68 6.40
N GLY A 231 0.81 -1.57 6.73
CA GLY A 231 1.23 -0.65 7.77
C GLY A 231 0.21 0.46 8.01
N ARG A 232 0.44 1.33 8.98
CA ARG A 232 -0.47 2.44 9.26
C ARG A 232 -0.53 3.45 8.12
N ASP A 233 0.61 3.64 7.46
CA ASP A 233 0.78 4.44 6.25
C ASP A 233 2.11 4.05 5.55
N ALA A 234 2.55 4.80 4.56
CA ALA A 234 3.77 4.51 3.80
C ALA A 234 5.06 4.55 4.63
N ALA A 235 5.06 5.13 5.85
CA ALA A 235 6.26 5.08 6.72
C ALA A 235 6.54 3.66 7.20
N ASP A 236 5.50 2.85 7.41
CA ASP A 236 5.63 1.47 7.88
C ASP A 236 5.79 0.47 6.72
N ALA A 237 5.27 0.81 5.52
CA ALA A 237 5.11 -0.13 4.40
C ALA A 237 5.67 0.40 3.07
N SER A 238 6.77 1.14 3.09
CA SER A 238 7.49 1.53 1.87
C SER A 238 8.25 0.36 1.26
N PHE A 239 8.35 0.30 -0.07
CA PHE A 239 9.16 -0.71 -0.77
C PHE A 239 10.66 -0.60 -0.45
N LEU A 240 11.14 0.62 -0.21
CA LEU A 240 12.49 0.89 0.25
C LEU A 240 12.49 2.07 1.23
N THR A 241 13.07 1.86 2.40
CA THR A 241 13.37 2.92 3.38
C THR A 241 14.86 2.95 3.61
N SER A 242 15.51 4.09 3.39
CA SER A 242 16.96 4.24 3.61
C SER A 242 17.26 5.05 4.88
N TYR A 243 18.35 4.70 5.54
CA TYR A 243 18.88 5.41 6.72
C TYR A 243 20.11 6.26 6.36
N GLY A 244 20.25 6.55 5.08
CA GLY A 244 21.24 7.44 4.48
C GLY A 244 20.78 7.92 3.12
N ALA A 245 21.59 8.71 2.45
CA ALA A 245 21.25 9.23 1.13
C ALA A 245 21.31 8.13 0.06
N LEU A 246 20.19 7.86 -0.58
CA LEU A 246 20.08 7.04 -1.79
C LEU A 246 19.51 7.87 -2.93
N ASN A 247 20.15 7.83 -4.09
CA ASN A 247 19.69 8.51 -5.29
C ASN A 247 19.17 7.47 -6.28
N LEU A 248 17.87 7.54 -6.59
CA LEU A 248 17.23 6.67 -7.57
C LEU A 248 17.85 6.89 -8.95
N GLN A 249 18.26 5.83 -9.61
CA GLN A 249 18.79 5.82 -10.98
C GLN A 249 17.80 5.19 -11.95
N GLU A 250 17.21 4.05 -11.55
CA GLU A 250 16.27 3.31 -12.35
C GLU A 250 15.26 2.61 -11.44
N GLN A 251 13.99 2.65 -11.85
CA GLN A 251 12.91 1.88 -11.24
C GLN A 251 12.02 1.35 -12.34
N SER A 252 11.71 0.06 -12.30
CA SER A 252 10.73 -0.53 -13.19
C SER A 252 9.99 -1.66 -12.52
N VAL A 253 8.71 -1.76 -12.83
CA VAL A 253 7.84 -2.85 -12.40
C VAL A 253 7.08 -3.38 -13.61
N GLN A 254 6.99 -4.70 -13.72
CA GLN A 254 6.20 -5.39 -14.73
C GLN A 254 5.32 -6.42 -14.03
N VAL A 255 4.02 -6.36 -14.30
CA VAL A 255 3.04 -7.32 -13.78
C VAL A 255 2.20 -7.80 -14.93
N GLU A 256 2.26 -9.09 -15.22
CA GLU A 256 1.60 -9.68 -16.37
C GLU A 256 0.72 -10.86 -15.96
N ARG A 257 -0.47 -10.95 -16.57
CA ARG A 257 -1.32 -12.14 -16.41
C ARG A 257 -0.74 -13.29 -17.20
N VAL A 258 -0.59 -14.43 -16.55
CA VAL A 258 -0.18 -15.67 -17.24
C VAL A 258 -1.40 -16.17 -18.03
N SER A 259 -1.26 -16.23 -19.35
CA SER A 259 -2.28 -16.83 -20.22
C SER A 259 -2.32 -18.34 -19.96
N THR A 260 -3.48 -18.87 -19.61
CA THR A 260 -3.73 -20.32 -19.51
C THR A 260 -3.98 -20.92 -20.87
#